data_d2751a9b8c9c5cc1b873f8ca7c731e39
#
_entry.id   d2751a9b8c9c5cc1b873f8ca7c731e39
#
_cell.length_a   1.000
_cell.length_b   1.000
_cell.length_c   1.000
_cell.angle_alpha   90.00
_cell.angle_beta   90.00
_cell.angle_gamma   90.00
#
_symmetry.space_group_name_H-M   'P 1'
#
loop_
_entity.id
_entity.type
_entity.pdbx_description
1 polymer ?
#
loop_
_entity_poly.entity_id
_entity_poly.type
_entity_poly.pdbx_seq_one_letter_code
_entity_poly.pdbx_strand_id
1 'polypeptide(L)'
;MCEILVVFEIENELQRQEFINKIKTLGGWARVLSNAYIVKSSSKTAITIRDNLRVNIKDSDRLFVVDIEDSDWASKNLPVEVNKWLKY
;
A
#
# COMPACT_ATOMS: atom_id res chain seq x y z
N MET A 1 10.69 -6.63 -10.13
CA MET A 1 10.00 -6.43 -8.84
C MET A 1 9.01 -5.30 -8.99
N CYS A 2 7.77 -5.53 -8.59
CA CYS A 2 6.72 -4.52 -8.71
C CYS A 2 6.67 -3.64 -7.46
N GLU A 3 6.45 -2.36 -7.66
CA GLU A 3 6.16 -1.43 -6.59
C GLU A 3 4.68 -1.06 -6.71
N ILE A 4 3.91 -1.39 -5.69
CA ILE A 4 2.46 -1.25 -5.72
C ILE A 4 2.03 -0.24 -4.66
N LEU A 5 1.37 0.81 -5.11
CA LEU A 5 0.79 1.79 -4.20
C LEU A 5 -0.62 1.34 -3.81
N VAL A 6 -0.86 1.28 -2.51
CA VAL A 6 -2.16 0.92 -1.94
C VAL A 6 -2.69 2.12 -1.18
N VAL A 7 -3.80 2.67 -1.63
CA VAL A 7 -4.46 3.81 -0.98
C VAL A 7 -5.85 3.36 -0.56
N PHE A 8 -6.23 3.68 0.67
CA PHE A 8 -7.48 3.19 1.22
C PHE A 8 -8.14 4.22 2.12
N GLU A 9 -9.44 4.06 2.28
CA GLU A 9 -10.24 4.88 3.19
C GLU A 9 -11.17 3.94 3.95
N ILE A 10 -10.85 3.69 5.21
CA ILE A 10 -11.58 2.76 6.08
C ILE A 10 -11.93 3.50 7.36
N GLU A 11 -13.23 3.65 7.63
CA GLU A 11 -13.73 4.42 8.76
C GLU A 11 -13.46 3.75 10.10
N ASN A 12 -13.75 2.47 10.20
CA ASN A 12 -13.61 1.73 11.45
C ASN A 12 -12.14 1.53 11.79
N GLU A 13 -11.73 2.01 12.97
CA GLU A 13 -10.33 1.98 13.38
C GLU A 13 -9.77 0.58 13.51
N LEU A 14 -10.51 -0.33 14.12
CA LEU A 14 -10.07 -1.71 14.30
C LEU A 14 -9.91 -2.41 12.94
N GLN A 15 -10.88 -2.23 12.08
CA GLN A 15 -10.85 -2.81 10.74
C GLN A 15 -9.70 -2.23 9.91
N ARG A 16 -9.45 -0.93 10.03
CA ARG A 16 -8.32 -0.29 9.36
C ARG A 16 -6.99 -0.87 9.81
N GLN A 17 -6.85 -1.13 11.12
CA GLN A 17 -5.63 -1.71 11.65
C GLN A 17 -5.41 -3.14 11.13
N GLU A 18 -6.47 -3.92 11.07
CA GLU A 18 -6.41 -5.28 10.50
C GLU A 18 -6.03 -5.24 9.02
N PHE A 19 -6.57 -4.28 8.28
CA PHE A 19 -6.24 -4.07 6.88
C PHE A 19 -4.76 -3.73 6.70
N ILE A 20 -4.25 -2.81 7.51
CA ILE A 20 -2.84 -2.43 7.47
C ILE A 20 -1.94 -3.64 7.79
N ASN A 21 -2.32 -4.45 8.78
CA ASN A 21 -1.57 -5.65 9.11
C ASN A 21 -1.54 -6.63 7.93
N LYS A 22 -2.63 -6.72 7.19
CA LYS A 22 -2.70 -7.56 5.99
C LYS A 22 -1.76 -7.05 4.91
N ILE A 23 -1.71 -5.73 4.69
CA ILE A 23 -0.78 -5.13 3.73
C ILE A 23 0.66 -5.56 4.04
N LYS A 24 1.03 -5.54 5.31
CA LYS A 24 2.39 -5.84 5.75
C LYS A 24 2.80 -7.29 5.49
N THR A 25 1.86 -8.18 5.19
CA THR A 25 2.16 -9.57 4.86
C THR A 25 2.45 -9.81 3.38
N LEU A 26 2.23 -8.79 2.52
CA LEU A 26 2.27 -8.97 1.07
C LEU A 26 3.66 -8.82 0.46
N GLY A 27 4.61 -8.32 1.22
CA GLY A 27 5.98 -8.11 0.75
C GLY A 27 6.68 -7.06 1.59
N GLY A 28 7.79 -6.55 1.09
CA GLY A 28 8.43 -5.38 1.70
C GLY A 28 7.49 -4.18 1.61
N TRP A 29 7.42 -3.37 2.65
CA TRP A 29 6.44 -2.29 2.69
C TRP A 29 7.02 -1.03 3.30
N ALA A 30 6.42 0.10 2.94
CA ALA A 30 6.67 1.38 3.59
C ALA A 30 5.38 2.16 3.70
N ARG A 31 5.20 2.84 4.82
CA ARG A 31 4.07 3.74 5.02
C ARG A 31 4.43 5.11 4.47
N VAL A 32 3.69 5.54 3.46
CA VAL A 32 3.89 6.85 2.83
C VAL A 32 3.03 7.91 3.51
N LEU A 33 1.76 7.58 3.75
CA LEU A 33 0.80 8.42 4.45
C LEU A 33 0.00 7.52 5.39
N SER A 34 -0.83 8.11 6.25
CA SER A 34 -1.66 7.33 7.18
C SER A 34 -2.56 6.33 6.47
N ASN A 35 -2.95 6.62 5.23
CA ASN A 35 -3.83 5.80 4.42
C ASN A 35 -3.20 5.36 3.10
N ALA A 36 -1.88 5.39 3.01
CA ALA A 36 -1.18 5.02 1.78
C ALA A 36 0.10 4.27 2.11
N TYR A 37 0.23 3.09 1.51
CA TYR A 37 1.39 2.22 1.67
C TYR A 37 1.93 1.83 0.30
N ILE A 38 3.23 1.61 0.21
CA ILE A 38 3.84 1.02 -0.97
C ILE A 38 4.36 -0.36 -0.59
N VAL A 39 4.05 -1.34 -1.43
CA VAL A 39 4.48 -2.73 -1.26
C VAL A 39 5.40 -3.10 -2.41
N LYS A 40 6.57 -3.67 -2.10
CA LYS A 40 7.47 -4.23 -3.10
C LYS A 40 7.27 -5.74 -3.14
N SER A 41 6.88 -6.24 -4.31
CA SER A 41 6.63 -7.66 -4.51
C SER A 41 7.21 -8.13 -5.83
N SER A 42 7.80 -9.31 -5.83
CA SER A 42 8.36 -9.91 -7.05
C SER A 42 7.32 -10.69 -7.87
N SER A 43 6.17 -11.00 -7.28
CA SER A 43 5.21 -11.92 -7.88
C SER A 43 3.78 -11.42 -7.92
N LYS A 44 3.47 -10.29 -7.29
CA LYS A 44 2.10 -9.81 -7.19
C LYS A 44 1.85 -8.61 -8.10
N THR A 45 0.65 -8.54 -8.66
CA THR A 45 0.20 -7.42 -9.49
C THR A 45 -0.81 -6.58 -8.71
N ALA A 46 -1.15 -5.40 -9.25
CA ALA A 46 -2.17 -4.55 -8.65
C ALA A 46 -3.50 -5.30 -8.47
N ILE A 47 -3.89 -6.08 -9.48
CA ILE A 47 -5.15 -6.85 -9.44
C ILE A 47 -5.11 -7.89 -8.32
N THR A 48 -4.01 -8.65 -8.22
CA THR A 48 -3.92 -9.70 -7.19
C THR A 48 -3.88 -9.12 -5.80
N ILE A 49 -3.22 -7.98 -5.61
CA ILE A 49 -3.19 -7.30 -4.30
C ILE A 49 -4.57 -6.76 -3.95
N ARG A 50 -5.25 -6.12 -4.89
CA ARG A 50 -6.61 -5.65 -4.67
C ARG A 50 -7.54 -6.81 -4.27
N ASP A 51 -7.48 -7.92 -4.98
CA ASP A 51 -8.34 -9.07 -4.71
C ASP A 51 -8.05 -9.69 -3.35
N ASN A 52 -6.80 -9.65 -2.92
CA ASN A 52 -6.41 -10.10 -1.59
C ASN A 52 -6.96 -9.19 -0.49
N LEU A 53 -6.91 -7.89 -0.71
CA LEU A 53 -7.25 -6.91 0.32
C LEU A 53 -8.74 -6.61 0.41
N ARG A 54 -9.47 -6.68 -0.70
CA ARG A 54 -10.88 -6.28 -0.73
C ARG A 54 -11.78 -7.10 0.19
N VAL A 55 -11.38 -8.32 0.52
CA VAL A 55 -12.16 -9.18 1.42
C VAL A 55 -12.13 -8.67 2.87
N ASN A 56 -11.23 -7.76 3.18
CA ASN A 56 -11.05 -7.21 4.53
C ASN A 56 -11.69 -5.83 4.70
N ILE A 57 -12.46 -5.37 3.73
CA ILE A 57 -13.11 -4.05 3.80
C ILE A 57 -14.61 -4.18 3.55
N LYS A 58 -15.35 -3.16 3.96
CA LYS A 58 -16.80 -3.08 3.75
C LYS A 58 -17.11 -2.43 2.41
N ASP A 59 -18.35 -2.59 1.94
CA ASP A 59 -18.81 -1.99 0.69
C ASP A 59 -18.70 -0.45 0.71
N SER A 60 -18.78 0.16 1.89
CA SER A 60 -18.65 1.61 2.02
C SER A 60 -17.20 2.10 2.06
N ASP A 61 -16.25 1.19 2.26
CA ASP A 61 -14.83 1.54 2.29
C ASP A 61 -14.29 1.65 0.85
N ARG A 62 -13.18 2.37 0.72
CA ARG A 62 -12.57 2.60 -0.59
C ARG A 62 -11.16 2.05 -0.64
N LEU A 63 -10.81 1.51 -1.79
CA LEU A 63 -9.50 0.92 -2.04
C LEU A 63 -9.06 1.24 -3.46
N PHE A 64 -7.86 1.77 -3.61
CA PHE A 64 -7.25 2.02 -4.91
C PHE A 64 -5.85 1.43 -4.90
N VAL A 65 -5.55 0.59 -5.87
CA VAL A 65 -4.26 -0.11 -5.97
C VAL A 65 -3.70 0.14 -7.36
N VAL A 66 -2.47 0.62 -7.43
CA VAL A 66 -1.83 0.94 -8.71
C VAL A 66 -0.37 0.52 -8.71
N ASP A 67 0.07 -0.07 -9.81
CA ASP A 67 1.47 -0.40 -10.03
C ASP A 67 2.20 0.87 -10.43
N ILE A 68 3.19 1.27 -9.63
CA ILE A 68 3.96 2.49 -9.84
C ILE A 68 5.42 2.20 -10.22
N GLU A 69 5.71 0.99 -10.64
CA GLU A 69 7.07 0.62 -11.04
C GLU A 69 7.56 1.55 -12.15
N ASP A 70 8.79 2.03 -12.01
CA ASP A 70 9.43 2.95 -12.95
C ASP A 70 8.69 4.30 -13.12
N SER A 71 7.80 4.63 -12.21
CA SER A 71 7.13 5.91 -12.25
C SER A 71 8.03 7.03 -11.71
N ASP A 72 7.81 8.24 -12.18
CA ASP A 72 8.43 9.43 -11.63
C ASP A 72 7.71 9.79 -10.33
N TRP A 73 8.46 10.11 -9.27
CA TRP A 73 7.85 10.47 -8.00
C TRP A 73 8.67 11.51 -7.28
N ALA A 74 7.99 12.27 -6.43
CA ALA A 74 8.62 13.27 -5.57
C ALA A 74 7.92 13.25 -4.22
N SER A 75 8.62 13.68 -3.18
CA SER A 75 8.06 13.67 -1.83
C SER A 75 8.42 14.94 -1.09
N LYS A 76 7.65 15.23 -0.05
CA LYS A 76 7.93 16.32 0.89
C LYS A 76 7.54 15.83 2.28
N ASN A 77 8.47 15.98 3.24
CA ASN A 77 8.24 15.64 4.65
C ASN A 77 8.00 14.15 4.92
N LEU A 78 8.42 13.27 4.00
CA LEU A 78 8.42 11.84 4.31
C LEU A 78 9.61 11.52 5.22
N PRO A 79 9.48 10.51 6.10
CA PRO A 79 10.61 10.04 6.88
C PRO A 79 11.79 9.67 6.00
N VAL A 80 12.99 9.94 6.47
CA VAL A 80 14.23 9.67 5.71
C VAL A 80 14.31 8.20 5.30
N GLU A 81 13.91 7.30 6.19
CA GLU A 81 13.93 5.86 5.94
C GLU A 81 13.03 5.48 4.77
N VAL A 82 11.88 6.11 4.66
CA VAL A 82 10.94 5.86 3.57
C VAL A 82 11.53 6.32 2.24
N ASN A 83 12.12 7.51 2.20
CA ASN A 83 12.77 8.00 0.98
C ASN A 83 13.88 7.08 0.52
N LYS A 84 14.70 6.60 1.46
CA LYS A 84 15.78 5.65 1.14
C LYS A 84 15.23 4.34 0.61
N TRP A 85 14.19 3.83 1.23
CA TRP A 85 13.56 2.58 0.83
C TRP A 85 12.98 2.66 -0.58
N LEU A 86 12.40 3.81 -0.95
CA LEU A 86 11.79 4.01 -2.27
C LEU A 86 12.83 4.05 -3.40
N LYS A 87 14.06 4.45 -3.09
CA LYS A 87 15.13 4.53 -4.09
C LYS A 87 15.75 3.19 -4.44
N TYR A 88 15.50 2.17 -3.66
CA TYR A 88 16.12 0.86 -3.85
C TYR A 88 15.06 -0.23 -4.20
#